data_68f4e4514eeb0c8e4471cfba857b6914
#
_entry.id   68f4e4514eeb0c8e4471cfba857b6914
#
_cell.length_a   1.000
_cell.length_b   1.000
_cell.length_c   1.000
_cell.angle_alpha   90.00
_cell.angle_beta   90.00
_cell.angle_gamma   90.00
#
_symmetry.space_group_name_H-M   'P 1'
#
loop_
_entity.id
_entity.type
_entity.pdbx_description
1 polymer ?
#
loop_
_entity_poly.entity_id
_entity_poly.type
_entity_poly.pdbx_seq_one_letter_code
_entity_poly.pdbx_strand_id
1 'polypeptide(L)'
;MINLTYDIVGSFLRPAEIKEARKAYKEGTLSREDLTKIEDQTIADLVEKEVSHGLKYVTDGEFRRRWWHLDWLKEFDGFDTIHFTKEINGTLNEIELGTVTGKFFYDKNKAHPELRAWDYLHSLAQKYDGTTAKKCISGPNMILIDHFLQLGNKETPYYGTDINALIDDIAKAYQDAIQDFYVHGCRYLQIDDTSWTYLIDENFLKKVTALGYTQEQILSWFQLVSTKALENKPEDFFIATHFCKGNFKGNPLFHGFYDSVAPVITEIPYNAFFVEYDDARSGSFDPWSVLKDKDAIFVAGLISTKNPVLEDHDLLKKRYTEARLVVGDQIALSPQCGFASVEEGNCIDEETPWKKIDLLVSCQDFL
;
A
#
# COMPACT_ATOMS: atom_id res chain seq x y z
N MET A 1 -12.36 -13.23 13.41
CA MET A 1 -12.47 -11.77 13.12
C MET A 1 -11.12 -11.12 13.40
N ILE A 2 -10.68 -10.22 12.54
CA ILE A 2 -9.48 -9.42 12.76
C ILE A 2 -9.75 -8.47 13.95
N ASN A 3 -8.88 -8.52 14.96
CA ASN A 3 -8.90 -7.62 16.11
C ASN A 3 -7.64 -6.77 16.07
N LEU A 4 -7.74 -5.60 15.45
CA LEU A 4 -6.62 -4.73 15.14
C LEU A 4 -6.38 -3.74 16.25
N THR A 5 -5.32 -3.92 17.03
CA THR A 5 -4.83 -2.96 18.03
C THR A 5 -3.52 -2.32 17.61
N TYR A 6 -2.68 -3.08 16.94
CA TYR A 6 -1.46 -2.63 16.26
C TYR A 6 -1.18 -3.53 15.08
N ASP A 7 -0.49 -3.00 14.08
CA ASP A 7 -0.04 -3.74 12.91
C ASP A 7 1.08 -2.96 12.19
N ILE A 8 1.69 -3.56 11.20
CA ILE A 8 2.67 -2.93 10.31
C ILE A 8 2.06 -2.73 8.91
N VAL A 9 2.65 -1.88 8.07
CA VAL A 9 2.16 -1.70 6.69
C VAL A 9 2.50 -2.91 5.82
N GLY A 10 3.73 -3.47 5.93
CA GLY A 10 3.98 -4.79 5.34
C GLY A 10 5.32 -4.98 4.63
N SER A 11 5.91 -3.94 4.02
CA SER A 11 7.19 -4.11 3.33
C SER A 11 8.39 -4.04 4.26
N PHE A 12 9.40 -4.90 4.01
CA PHE A 12 10.67 -4.95 4.74
C PHE A 12 11.87 -4.69 3.81
N LEU A 13 13.00 -4.31 4.43
CA LEU A 13 14.29 -4.21 3.72
C LEU A 13 14.65 -5.58 3.13
N ARG A 14 14.97 -5.59 1.84
CA ARG A 14 15.38 -6.84 1.16
C ARG A 14 16.75 -7.28 1.71
N PRO A 15 16.87 -8.52 2.22
CA PRO A 15 18.15 -9.06 2.64
C PRO A 15 19.15 -9.16 1.48
N ALA A 16 20.43 -9.26 1.80
CA ALA A 16 21.51 -9.33 0.82
C ALA A 16 21.31 -10.49 -0.17
N GLU A 17 20.87 -11.65 0.34
CA GLU A 17 20.63 -12.84 -0.49
C GLU A 17 19.62 -12.59 -1.61
N ILE A 18 18.52 -11.87 -1.34
CA ILE A 18 17.53 -11.53 -2.37
C ILE A 18 18.12 -10.56 -3.39
N LYS A 19 18.86 -9.53 -2.93
CA LYS A 19 19.49 -8.55 -3.82
C LYS A 19 20.49 -9.20 -4.77
N GLU A 20 21.32 -10.09 -4.25
CA GLU A 20 22.32 -10.85 -5.02
C GLU A 20 21.64 -11.83 -5.98
N ALA A 21 20.63 -12.58 -5.53
CA ALA A 21 19.89 -13.50 -6.36
C ALA A 21 19.15 -12.81 -7.51
N ARG A 22 18.52 -11.66 -7.26
CA ARG A 22 17.87 -10.86 -8.30
C ARG A 22 18.86 -10.29 -9.31
N LYS A 23 20.02 -9.86 -8.85
CA LYS A 23 21.11 -9.45 -9.74
C LYS A 23 21.55 -10.60 -10.63
N ALA A 24 21.82 -11.77 -10.04
CA ALA A 24 22.22 -12.98 -10.79
C ALA A 24 21.14 -13.43 -11.80
N TYR A 25 19.86 -13.35 -11.42
CA TYR A 25 18.74 -13.62 -12.33
C TYR A 25 18.70 -12.63 -13.51
N LYS A 26 18.85 -11.33 -13.23
CA LYS A 26 18.89 -10.28 -14.25
C LYS A 26 20.07 -10.46 -15.23
N GLU A 27 21.20 -10.95 -14.73
CA GLU A 27 22.40 -11.26 -15.51
C GLU A 27 22.30 -12.62 -16.24
N GLY A 28 21.22 -13.38 -16.03
CA GLY A 28 21.00 -14.69 -16.68
C GLY A 28 21.84 -15.84 -16.09
N THR A 29 22.46 -15.63 -14.92
CA THR A 29 23.30 -16.63 -14.23
C THR A 29 22.55 -17.45 -13.18
N LEU A 30 21.32 -17.05 -12.83
CA LEU A 30 20.42 -17.76 -11.93
C LEU A 30 19.08 -18.04 -12.64
N SER A 31 18.49 -19.23 -12.43
CA SER A 31 17.18 -19.55 -12.99
C SER A 31 16.06 -18.87 -12.22
N ARG A 32 14.85 -18.71 -12.83
CA ARG A 32 13.66 -18.22 -12.11
C ARG A 32 13.27 -19.17 -10.98
N GLU A 33 13.43 -20.46 -11.19
CA GLU A 33 13.11 -21.46 -10.16
C GLU A 33 14.02 -21.31 -8.93
N ASP A 34 15.33 -21.11 -9.13
CA ASP A 34 16.26 -20.95 -8.01
C ASP A 34 16.08 -19.60 -7.31
N LEU A 35 15.78 -18.52 -8.06
CA LEU A 35 15.38 -17.25 -7.45
C LEU A 35 14.14 -17.43 -6.56
N THR A 36 13.12 -18.16 -7.04
CA THR A 36 11.90 -18.43 -6.26
C THR A 36 12.21 -19.19 -4.98
N LYS A 37 13.12 -20.18 -5.00
CA LYS A 37 13.53 -20.90 -3.78
C LYS A 37 14.20 -19.99 -2.75
N ILE A 38 15.04 -19.06 -3.21
CA ILE A 38 15.69 -18.08 -2.33
C ILE A 38 14.65 -17.12 -1.75
N GLU A 39 13.73 -16.60 -2.58
CA GLU A 39 12.62 -15.76 -2.12
C GLU A 39 11.75 -16.50 -1.09
N ASP A 40 11.40 -17.77 -1.35
CA ASP A 40 10.59 -18.60 -0.45
C ASP A 40 11.28 -18.79 0.91
N GLN A 41 12.55 -19.16 0.92
CA GLN A 41 13.29 -19.34 2.17
C GLN A 41 13.37 -18.06 2.96
N THR A 42 13.73 -16.96 2.31
CA THR A 42 13.88 -15.67 2.99
C THR A 42 12.54 -15.14 3.53
N ILE A 43 11.42 -15.41 2.84
CA ILE A 43 10.08 -15.09 3.34
C ILE A 43 9.72 -15.98 4.54
N ALA A 44 10.10 -17.25 4.53
CA ALA A 44 9.88 -18.12 5.69
C ALA A 44 10.63 -17.62 6.93
N ASP A 45 11.89 -17.22 6.77
CA ASP A 45 12.71 -16.65 7.83
C ASP A 45 12.14 -15.31 8.34
N LEU A 46 11.59 -14.48 7.42
CA LEU A 46 10.91 -13.23 7.77
C LEU A 46 9.67 -13.52 8.65
N VAL A 47 8.80 -14.42 8.23
CA VAL A 47 7.56 -14.76 8.96
C VAL A 47 7.88 -15.30 10.36
N GLU A 48 8.89 -16.16 10.50
CA GLU A 48 9.36 -16.61 11.82
C GLU A 48 9.81 -15.43 12.69
N LYS A 49 10.54 -14.49 12.10
CA LYS A 49 11.03 -13.30 12.81
C LYS A 49 9.88 -12.35 13.17
N GLU A 50 8.92 -12.11 12.28
CA GLU A 50 7.70 -11.32 12.57
C GLU A 50 6.95 -11.89 13.79
N VAL A 51 6.73 -13.20 13.80
CA VAL A 51 6.06 -13.89 14.92
C VAL A 51 6.86 -13.77 16.21
N SER A 52 8.20 -13.97 16.14
CA SER A 52 9.07 -13.87 17.32
C SER A 52 9.11 -12.49 17.95
N HIS A 53 8.88 -11.42 17.16
CA HIS A 53 8.73 -10.04 17.62
C HIS A 53 7.29 -9.68 18.00
N GLY A 54 6.36 -10.64 18.03
CA GLY A 54 5.01 -10.46 18.56
C GLY A 54 3.98 -9.93 17.56
N LEU A 55 4.27 -9.92 16.27
CA LEU A 55 3.28 -9.58 15.25
C LEU A 55 2.25 -10.72 15.11
N LYS A 56 0.97 -10.37 15.09
CA LYS A 56 -0.15 -11.29 14.87
C LYS A 56 -0.51 -11.41 13.38
N TYR A 57 -0.24 -10.36 12.63
CA TYR A 57 -0.48 -10.28 11.20
C TYR A 57 0.87 -10.26 10.50
N VAL A 58 1.14 -11.31 9.72
CA VAL A 58 2.44 -11.49 9.06
C VAL A 58 2.33 -11.25 7.57
N THR A 59 3.41 -10.77 6.97
CA THR A 59 3.49 -10.43 5.55
C THR A 59 4.63 -11.18 4.87
N ASP A 60 4.68 -11.14 3.53
CA ASP A 60 5.82 -11.64 2.76
C ASP A 60 6.96 -10.60 2.65
N GLY A 61 6.86 -9.50 3.41
CA GLY A 61 7.80 -8.38 3.34
C GLY A 61 7.83 -7.69 1.98
N GLU A 62 6.95 -8.11 1.07
CA GLU A 62 6.92 -7.71 -0.32
C GLU A 62 8.27 -8.01 -1.03
N PHE A 63 8.93 -9.08 -0.62
CA PHE A 63 10.26 -9.45 -1.08
C PHE A 63 10.31 -9.83 -2.56
N ARG A 64 9.19 -10.20 -3.16
CA ARG A 64 9.12 -10.61 -4.57
C ARG A 64 8.98 -9.44 -5.54
N ARG A 65 8.52 -8.26 -5.07
CA ARG A 65 8.27 -7.10 -5.92
C ARG A 65 9.48 -6.16 -6.07
N ARG A 66 9.56 -5.48 -7.21
CA ARG A 66 10.42 -4.33 -7.44
C ARG A 66 9.67 -3.02 -7.13
N TRP A 67 8.50 -2.85 -7.74
CA TRP A 67 7.65 -1.68 -7.59
C TRP A 67 6.39 -2.04 -6.79
N TRP A 68 6.00 -1.18 -5.83
CA TRP A 68 4.86 -1.43 -4.95
C TRP A 68 3.51 -1.50 -5.69
N HIS A 69 3.36 -0.81 -6.86
CA HIS A 69 2.11 -0.80 -7.62
C HIS A 69 2.25 -1.48 -8.99
N LEU A 70 3.32 -1.21 -9.75
CA LEU A 70 3.43 -1.67 -11.15
C LEU A 70 3.50 -3.20 -11.25
N ASP A 71 4.17 -3.87 -10.33
CA ASP A 71 4.29 -5.32 -10.38
C ASP A 71 2.93 -6.01 -10.24
N TRP A 72 2.07 -5.48 -9.37
CA TRP A 72 0.68 -5.91 -9.24
C TRP A 72 -0.16 -5.54 -10.47
N LEU A 73 -0.08 -4.30 -10.94
CA LEU A 73 -0.90 -3.81 -12.05
C LEU A 73 -0.57 -4.51 -13.38
N LYS A 74 0.67 -5.00 -13.55
CA LYS A 74 1.07 -5.82 -14.71
C LYS A 74 0.40 -7.20 -14.77
N GLU A 75 -0.25 -7.66 -13.71
CA GLU A 75 -1.02 -8.89 -13.73
C GLU A 75 -2.37 -8.75 -14.45
N PHE A 76 -2.83 -7.52 -14.65
CA PHE A 76 -4.07 -7.23 -15.38
C PHE A 76 -3.82 -7.11 -16.88
N ASP A 77 -4.76 -7.64 -17.67
CA ASP A 77 -4.76 -7.43 -19.10
C ASP A 77 -5.10 -5.97 -19.44
N GLY A 78 -4.54 -5.48 -20.53
CA GLY A 78 -4.71 -4.10 -20.96
C GLY A 78 -3.86 -3.08 -20.20
N PHE A 79 -2.97 -3.52 -19.30
CA PHE A 79 -1.99 -2.66 -18.61
C PHE A 79 -0.56 -3.00 -19.06
N ASP A 80 0.26 -1.98 -19.20
CA ASP A 80 1.67 -2.09 -19.53
C ASP A 80 2.44 -0.92 -18.88
N THR A 81 3.73 -0.83 -19.10
CA THR A 81 4.57 0.26 -18.59
C THR A 81 5.38 0.92 -19.70
N ILE A 82 5.56 2.22 -19.55
CA ILE A 82 6.48 3.01 -20.37
C ILE A 82 7.72 3.37 -19.56
N HIS A 83 8.88 3.36 -20.21
CA HIS A 83 10.16 3.66 -19.60
C HIS A 83 10.71 4.96 -20.16
N PHE A 84 11.19 5.82 -19.30
CA PHE A 84 11.90 7.04 -19.70
C PHE A 84 12.94 7.44 -18.65
N THR A 85 13.95 8.18 -19.08
CA THR A 85 14.97 8.70 -18.16
C THR A 85 14.61 10.12 -17.73
N LYS A 86 14.65 10.36 -16.43
CA LYS A 86 14.42 11.70 -15.85
C LYS A 86 15.53 12.06 -14.89
N GLU A 87 16.03 13.28 -14.99
CA GLU A 87 16.96 13.83 -14.01
C GLU A 87 16.19 14.25 -12.75
N ILE A 88 16.59 13.68 -11.61
CA ILE A 88 16.06 14.01 -10.29
C ILE A 88 17.26 14.33 -9.39
N ASN A 89 17.30 15.55 -8.86
CA ASN A 89 18.38 16.03 -7.99
C ASN A 89 19.79 15.83 -8.59
N GLY A 90 19.95 16.10 -9.90
CA GLY A 90 21.22 15.99 -10.59
C GLY A 90 21.64 14.55 -10.97
N THR A 91 20.79 13.56 -10.73
CA THR A 91 21.01 12.17 -11.07
C THR A 91 19.98 11.71 -12.10
N LEU A 92 20.44 11.05 -13.17
CA LEU A 92 19.57 10.41 -14.14
C LEU A 92 18.97 9.14 -13.51
N ASN A 93 17.65 9.09 -13.44
CA ASN A 93 16.91 7.93 -12.95
C ASN A 93 16.06 7.35 -14.08
N GLU A 94 16.06 6.03 -14.18
CA GLU A 94 15.08 5.32 -14.99
C GLU A 94 13.73 5.36 -14.27
N ILE A 95 12.74 5.93 -14.93
CA ILE A 95 11.36 6.01 -14.44
C ILE A 95 10.51 5.03 -15.24
N GLU A 96 9.73 4.26 -14.53
CA GLU A 96 8.72 3.38 -15.09
C GLU A 96 7.35 3.92 -14.67
N LEU A 97 6.45 4.12 -15.63
CA LEU A 97 5.11 4.64 -15.42
C LEU A 97 4.08 3.67 -16.03
N GLY A 98 2.97 3.44 -15.34
CA GLY A 98 1.89 2.61 -15.84
C GLY A 98 1.18 3.22 -17.05
N THR A 99 0.65 2.40 -17.92
CA THR A 99 -0.16 2.83 -19.06
C THR A 99 -1.25 1.81 -19.38
N VAL A 100 -2.44 2.31 -19.70
CA VAL A 100 -3.55 1.45 -20.13
C VAL A 100 -3.55 1.38 -21.66
N THR A 101 -3.18 0.21 -22.18
CA THR A 101 -2.97 -0.05 -23.62
C THR A 101 -4.15 -0.79 -24.29
N GLY A 102 -5.09 -1.29 -23.49
CA GLY A 102 -6.26 -2.05 -23.95
C GLY A 102 -7.36 -2.06 -22.90
N LYS A 103 -8.38 -2.87 -23.12
CA LYS A 103 -9.42 -3.10 -22.11
C LYS A 103 -8.78 -3.65 -20.84
N PHE A 104 -9.00 -2.97 -19.71
CA PHE A 104 -8.44 -3.36 -18.41
C PHE A 104 -9.33 -4.45 -17.78
N PHE A 105 -8.76 -5.63 -17.47
CA PHE A 105 -9.50 -6.71 -16.79
C PHE A 105 -8.59 -7.71 -16.10
N TYR A 106 -9.14 -8.46 -15.13
CA TYR A 106 -8.48 -9.56 -14.43
C TYR A 106 -8.91 -10.89 -15.05
N ASP A 107 -7.97 -11.66 -15.62
CA ASP A 107 -8.26 -12.98 -16.21
C ASP A 107 -8.07 -14.09 -15.18
N LYS A 108 -9.16 -14.57 -14.59
CA LYS A 108 -9.17 -15.67 -13.60
C LYS A 108 -8.59 -17.00 -14.10
N ASN A 109 -8.39 -17.15 -15.42
CA ASN A 109 -7.83 -18.37 -15.99
C ASN A 109 -6.30 -18.30 -16.11
N LYS A 110 -5.69 -17.16 -15.83
CA LYS A 110 -4.25 -16.98 -15.80
C LYS A 110 -3.67 -17.37 -14.44
N ALA A 111 -2.42 -17.82 -14.44
CA ALA A 111 -1.66 -17.96 -13.21
C ALA A 111 -1.17 -16.57 -12.75
N HIS A 112 -1.67 -16.12 -11.62
CA HIS A 112 -1.28 -14.84 -11.04
C HIS A 112 -0.13 -15.01 -10.03
N PRO A 113 1.04 -14.39 -10.25
CA PRO A 113 2.18 -14.43 -9.33
C PRO A 113 1.83 -14.02 -7.90
N GLU A 114 1.01 -12.97 -7.73
CA GLU A 114 0.63 -12.47 -6.40
C GLU A 114 -0.33 -13.43 -5.67
N LEU A 115 -1.19 -14.14 -6.39
CA LEU A 115 -2.05 -15.16 -5.80
C LEU A 115 -1.23 -16.36 -5.31
N ARG A 116 -0.23 -16.78 -6.09
CA ARG A 116 0.70 -17.83 -5.70
C ARG A 116 1.60 -17.41 -4.52
N ALA A 117 2.01 -16.14 -4.48
CA ALA A 117 2.73 -15.57 -3.34
C ALA A 117 1.86 -15.58 -2.08
N TRP A 118 0.57 -15.28 -2.22
CA TRP A 118 -0.42 -15.39 -1.16
C TRP A 118 -0.53 -16.82 -0.63
N ASP A 119 -0.73 -17.82 -1.50
CA ASP A 119 -0.87 -19.22 -1.10
C ASP A 119 0.34 -19.68 -0.26
N TYR A 120 1.54 -19.25 -0.66
CA TYR A 120 2.76 -19.56 0.09
C TYR A 120 2.78 -18.89 1.47
N LEU A 121 2.55 -17.57 1.54
CA LEU A 121 2.49 -16.83 2.80
C LEU A 121 1.41 -17.40 3.74
N HIS A 122 0.23 -17.70 3.20
CA HIS A 122 -0.87 -18.29 3.96
C HIS A 122 -0.45 -19.65 4.58
N SER A 123 0.24 -20.50 3.81
CA SER A 123 0.76 -21.78 4.30
C SER A 123 1.80 -21.63 5.42
N LEU A 124 2.60 -20.55 5.38
CA LEU A 124 3.57 -20.25 6.44
C LEU A 124 2.87 -19.78 7.72
N ALA A 125 1.92 -18.85 7.61
CA ALA A 125 1.19 -18.33 8.78
C ALA A 125 0.45 -19.43 9.54
N GLN A 126 -0.07 -20.44 8.84
CA GLN A 126 -0.75 -21.59 9.46
C GLN A 126 0.16 -22.45 10.38
N LYS A 127 1.48 -22.28 10.33
CA LYS A 127 2.41 -22.99 11.21
C LYS A 127 2.48 -22.40 12.62
N TYR A 128 1.93 -21.20 12.82
CA TYR A 128 2.02 -20.44 14.06
C TYR A 128 0.61 -20.14 14.60
N ASP A 129 0.31 -20.65 15.78
CA ASP A 129 -0.98 -20.45 16.43
C ASP A 129 -1.27 -18.96 16.70
N GLY A 130 -2.47 -18.51 16.37
CA GLY A 130 -2.88 -17.11 16.56
C GLY A 130 -2.35 -16.12 15.54
N THR A 131 -1.65 -16.59 14.51
CA THR A 131 -1.09 -15.78 13.43
C THR A 131 -2.01 -15.82 12.20
N THR A 132 -2.14 -14.68 11.54
CA THR A 132 -2.92 -14.53 10.30
C THR A 132 -2.04 -13.88 9.23
N ALA A 133 -2.04 -14.46 8.04
CA ALA A 133 -1.40 -13.82 6.89
C ALA A 133 -2.16 -12.56 6.45
N LYS A 134 -1.44 -11.49 6.14
CA LYS A 134 -1.94 -10.26 5.55
C LYS A 134 -1.35 -10.09 4.15
N LYS A 135 -2.20 -9.87 3.15
CA LYS A 135 -1.77 -9.55 1.79
C LYS A 135 -1.87 -8.06 1.54
N CYS A 136 -0.83 -7.49 0.92
CA CYS A 136 -0.82 -6.11 0.42
C CYS A 136 -0.87 -6.11 -1.10
N ILE A 137 -1.72 -5.26 -1.67
CA ILE A 137 -1.81 -4.98 -3.12
C ILE A 137 -1.96 -3.48 -3.34
N SER A 138 -1.59 -2.97 -4.51
CA SER A 138 -1.83 -1.55 -4.79
C SER A 138 -3.29 -1.24 -5.08
N GLY A 139 -3.69 0.01 -4.81
CA GLY A 139 -5.07 0.47 -4.98
C GLY A 139 -5.46 0.77 -6.43
N PRO A 140 -6.77 0.73 -6.73
CA PRO A 140 -7.30 0.95 -8.07
C PRO A 140 -7.07 2.38 -8.59
N ASN A 141 -6.99 3.37 -7.70
CA ASN A 141 -6.82 4.77 -8.09
C ASN A 141 -5.47 5.08 -8.71
N MET A 142 -4.43 4.25 -8.48
CA MET A 142 -3.14 4.44 -9.13
C MET A 142 -3.24 4.34 -10.65
N ILE A 143 -4.16 3.51 -11.18
CA ILE A 143 -4.41 3.41 -12.63
C ILE A 143 -4.98 4.73 -13.16
N LEU A 144 -5.88 5.38 -12.41
CA LEU A 144 -6.41 6.71 -12.78
C LEU A 144 -5.31 7.77 -12.74
N ILE A 145 -4.42 7.74 -11.75
CA ILE A 145 -3.25 8.64 -11.70
C ILE A 145 -2.37 8.45 -12.94
N ASP A 146 -1.98 7.21 -13.26
CA ASP A 146 -1.17 6.90 -14.42
C ASP A 146 -1.84 7.36 -15.72
N HIS A 147 -3.15 7.15 -15.83
CA HIS A 147 -3.95 7.61 -16.95
C HIS A 147 -3.94 9.15 -17.08
N PHE A 148 -4.20 9.90 -16.00
CA PHE A 148 -4.15 11.38 -16.02
C PHE A 148 -2.76 11.92 -16.30
N LEU A 149 -1.71 11.25 -15.83
CA LEU A 149 -0.33 11.65 -16.11
C LEU A 149 0.02 11.55 -17.60
N GLN A 150 -0.68 10.70 -18.35
CA GLN A 150 -0.45 10.48 -19.78
C GLN A 150 -1.41 11.26 -20.68
N LEU A 151 -2.57 11.72 -20.17
CA LEU A 151 -3.48 12.55 -20.96
C LEU A 151 -2.77 13.84 -21.46
N GLY A 152 -2.94 14.14 -22.72
CA GLY A 152 -2.27 15.27 -23.39
C GLY A 152 -0.85 14.96 -23.92
N ASN A 153 -0.34 13.75 -23.75
CA ASN A 153 0.86 13.29 -24.43
C ASN A 153 0.57 12.88 -25.88
N LYS A 154 1.63 12.62 -26.67
CA LYS A 154 1.48 12.24 -28.09
C LYS A 154 0.69 10.96 -28.31
N GLU A 155 0.80 10.01 -27.39
CA GLU A 155 0.06 8.76 -27.39
C GLU A 155 -1.06 8.88 -26.36
N THR A 156 -2.30 8.83 -26.82
CA THR A 156 -3.45 8.87 -25.92
C THR A 156 -3.66 7.47 -25.33
N PRO A 157 -3.85 7.33 -24.01
CA PRO A 157 -4.17 6.05 -23.38
C PRO A 157 -5.47 5.48 -23.97
N TYR A 158 -5.64 4.15 -23.91
CA TYR A 158 -6.73 3.41 -24.55
C TYR A 158 -8.14 4.03 -24.33
N TYR A 159 -8.45 4.43 -23.09
CA TYR A 159 -9.77 5.03 -22.77
C TYR A 159 -9.87 6.53 -23.12
N GLY A 160 -8.77 7.20 -23.45
CA GLY A 160 -8.78 8.63 -23.74
C GLY A 160 -9.44 9.45 -22.63
N THR A 161 -10.53 10.15 -22.96
CA THR A 161 -11.32 10.95 -22.01
C THR A 161 -12.56 10.22 -21.46
N ASP A 162 -12.76 8.95 -21.81
CA ASP A 162 -13.86 8.14 -21.26
C ASP A 162 -13.49 7.54 -19.89
N ILE A 163 -13.45 8.41 -18.89
CA ILE A 163 -13.08 8.05 -17.53
C ILE A 163 -14.10 7.08 -16.90
N ASN A 164 -15.37 7.16 -17.30
CA ASN A 164 -16.41 6.27 -16.76
C ASN A 164 -16.19 4.81 -17.20
N ALA A 165 -15.89 4.59 -18.49
CA ALA A 165 -15.56 3.25 -18.98
C ALA A 165 -14.30 2.69 -18.30
N LEU A 166 -13.28 3.53 -18.09
CA LEU A 166 -12.07 3.14 -17.35
C LEU A 166 -12.42 2.74 -15.90
N ILE A 167 -13.21 3.53 -15.19
CA ILE A 167 -13.65 3.25 -13.80
C ILE A 167 -14.40 1.93 -13.72
N ASP A 168 -15.33 1.67 -14.65
CA ASP A 168 -16.14 0.45 -14.64
C ASP A 168 -15.26 -0.80 -14.85
N ASP A 169 -14.32 -0.75 -15.79
CA ASP A 169 -13.41 -1.86 -16.07
C ASP A 169 -12.40 -2.06 -14.91
N ILE A 170 -11.83 -1.00 -14.32
CA ILE A 170 -10.97 -1.10 -13.14
C ILE A 170 -11.72 -1.73 -11.96
N ALA A 171 -12.91 -1.21 -11.66
CA ALA A 171 -13.71 -1.69 -10.54
C ALA A 171 -14.04 -3.18 -10.69
N LYS A 172 -14.45 -3.60 -11.88
CA LYS A 172 -14.74 -5.00 -12.16
C LYS A 172 -13.51 -5.89 -12.04
N ALA A 173 -12.36 -5.45 -12.54
CA ALA A 173 -11.12 -6.18 -12.44
C ALA A 173 -10.67 -6.39 -10.98
N TYR A 174 -10.80 -5.35 -10.14
CA TYR A 174 -10.49 -5.45 -8.71
C TYR A 174 -11.49 -6.31 -7.95
N GLN A 175 -12.80 -6.26 -8.28
CA GLN A 175 -13.78 -7.19 -7.71
C GLN A 175 -13.38 -8.64 -7.96
N ASP A 176 -12.97 -8.95 -9.20
CA ASP A 176 -12.58 -10.29 -9.59
C ASP A 176 -11.30 -10.75 -8.87
N ALA A 177 -10.30 -9.89 -8.77
CA ALA A 177 -9.05 -10.17 -8.05
C ALA A 177 -9.29 -10.34 -6.52
N ILE A 178 -10.07 -9.45 -5.90
CA ILE A 178 -10.43 -9.53 -4.48
C ILE A 178 -11.18 -10.84 -4.19
N GLN A 179 -12.11 -11.22 -5.05
CA GLN A 179 -12.84 -12.49 -4.93
C GLN A 179 -11.90 -13.70 -5.05
N ASP A 180 -10.88 -13.62 -5.91
CA ASP A 180 -9.91 -14.69 -6.08
C ASP A 180 -9.05 -14.87 -4.83
N PHE A 181 -8.54 -13.78 -4.24
CA PHE A 181 -7.87 -13.85 -2.93
C PHE A 181 -8.76 -14.45 -1.85
N TYR A 182 -10.05 -14.06 -1.81
CA TYR A 182 -10.99 -14.61 -0.83
C TYR A 182 -11.18 -16.13 -0.98
N VAL A 183 -11.35 -16.61 -2.21
CA VAL A 183 -11.50 -18.05 -2.52
C VAL A 183 -10.24 -18.82 -2.12
N HIS A 184 -9.06 -18.23 -2.27
CA HIS A 184 -7.78 -18.77 -1.81
C HIS A 184 -7.54 -18.62 -0.30
N GLY A 185 -8.58 -18.26 0.48
CA GLY A 185 -8.53 -18.23 1.94
C GLY A 185 -8.02 -16.91 2.54
N CYS A 186 -7.82 -15.87 1.74
CA CYS A 186 -7.47 -14.56 2.28
C CYS A 186 -8.61 -13.99 3.13
N ARG A 187 -8.28 -13.51 4.32
CA ARG A 187 -9.24 -12.87 5.24
C ARG A 187 -8.75 -11.52 5.73
N TYR A 188 -7.53 -11.14 5.39
CA TYR A 188 -6.97 -9.83 5.63
C TYR A 188 -6.23 -9.34 4.38
N LEU A 189 -6.82 -8.37 3.69
CA LEU A 189 -6.25 -7.69 2.53
C LEU A 189 -6.00 -6.23 2.89
N GLN A 190 -4.83 -5.71 2.55
CA GLN A 190 -4.52 -4.28 2.61
C GLN A 190 -4.37 -3.74 1.19
N ILE A 191 -5.09 -2.66 0.89
CA ILE A 191 -5.02 -1.94 -0.37
C ILE A 191 -4.20 -0.67 -0.16
N ASP A 192 -2.97 -0.67 -0.67
CA ASP A 192 -2.06 0.48 -0.60
C ASP A 192 -2.41 1.47 -1.71
N ASP A 193 -2.89 2.64 -1.33
CA ASP A 193 -3.41 3.62 -2.29
C ASP A 193 -2.91 5.04 -2.02
N THR A 194 -1.65 5.29 -2.36
CA THR A 194 -1.04 6.64 -2.21
C THR A 194 -1.59 7.65 -3.22
N SER A 195 -2.46 7.26 -4.14
CA SER A 195 -3.08 8.15 -5.13
C SER A 195 -3.82 9.34 -4.50
N TRP A 196 -4.42 9.13 -3.33
CA TRP A 196 -5.10 10.18 -2.58
C TRP A 196 -4.22 11.37 -2.26
N THR A 197 -2.91 11.17 -2.11
CA THR A 197 -1.95 12.24 -1.82
C THR A 197 -1.58 13.07 -3.04
N TYR A 198 -1.82 12.58 -4.26
CA TYR A 198 -1.76 13.42 -5.46
C TYR A 198 -2.82 14.53 -5.43
N LEU A 199 -3.96 14.29 -4.79
CA LEU A 199 -5.06 15.26 -4.71
C LEU A 199 -4.84 16.35 -3.66
N ILE A 200 -3.79 16.27 -2.86
CA ILE A 200 -3.32 17.36 -1.98
C ILE A 200 -2.04 18.03 -2.53
N ASP A 201 -1.51 17.58 -3.68
CA ASP A 201 -0.32 18.15 -4.33
C ASP A 201 -0.72 19.20 -5.38
N GLU A 202 -0.25 20.43 -5.19
CA GLU A 202 -0.58 21.55 -6.08
C GLU A 202 -0.12 21.33 -7.52
N ASN A 203 0.99 20.63 -7.75
CA ASN A 203 1.52 20.46 -9.10
C ASN A 203 0.66 19.48 -9.90
N PHE A 204 0.20 18.40 -9.25
CA PHE A 204 -0.74 17.48 -9.86
C PHE A 204 -2.08 18.16 -10.13
N LEU A 205 -2.61 18.92 -9.16
CA LEU A 205 -3.87 19.66 -9.33
C LEU A 205 -3.79 20.69 -10.48
N LYS A 206 -2.68 21.43 -10.62
CA LYS A 206 -2.46 22.33 -11.78
C LYS A 206 -2.51 21.57 -13.11
N LYS A 207 -1.88 20.38 -13.16
CA LYS A 207 -1.88 19.56 -14.37
C LYS A 207 -3.30 19.12 -14.77
N VAL A 208 -4.06 18.53 -13.84
CA VAL A 208 -5.41 18.04 -14.14
C VAL A 208 -6.39 19.17 -14.43
N THR A 209 -6.22 20.34 -13.79
CA THR A 209 -6.99 21.55 -14.10
C THR A 209 -6.71 22.03 -15.53
N ALA A 210 -5.46 21.98 -16.00
CA ALA A 210 -5.12 22.30 -17.39
C ALA A 210 -5.75 21.32 -18.41
N LEU A 211 -6.09 20.11 -17.98
CA LEU A 211 -6.85 19.12 -18.77
C LEU A 211 -8.35 19.32 -18.69
N GLY A 212 -8.84 20.29 -17.89
CA GLY A 212 -10.27 20.61 -17.73
C GLY A 212 -10.97 19.87 -16.59
N TYR A 213 -10.23 19.21 -15.69
CA TYR A 213 -10.79 18.48 -14.54
C TYR A 213 -10.65 19.29 -13.25
N THR A 214 -11.63 19.14 -12.34
CA THR A 214 -11.54 19.73 -10.98
C THR A 214 -11.09 18.68 -9.96
N GLN A 215 -10.58 19.14 -8.83
CA GLN A 215 -10.23 18.26 -7.70
C GLN A 215 -11.45 17.44 -7.24
N GLU A 216 -12.63 18.08 -7.14
CA GLU A 216 -13.86 17.42 -6.70
C GLU A 216 -14.30 16.31 -7.66
N GLN A 217 -14.13 16.51 -8.97
CA GLN A 217 -14.42 15.46 -9.95
C GLN A 217 -13.53 14.26 -9.74
N ILE A 218 -12.21 14.47 -9.54
CA ILE A 218 -11.26 13.36 -9.36
C ILE A 218 -11.49 12.66 -8.02
N LEU A 219 -11.77 13.41 -6.94
CA LEU A 219 -12.17 12.84 -5.65
C LEU A 219 -13.39 11.93 -5.79
N SER A 220 -14.41 12.39 -6.53
CA SER A 220 -15.62 11.60 -6.80
C SER A 220 -15.31 10.31 -7.60
N TRP A 221 -14.43 10.38 -8.58
CA TRP A 221 -14.01 9.19 -9.36
C TRP A 221 -13.19 8.21 -8.52
N PHE A 222 -12.30 8.69 -7.66
CA PHE A 222 -11.53 7.85 -6.74
C PHE A 222 -12.44 7.13 -5.75
N GLN A 223 -13.40 7.86 -5.17
CA GLN A 223 -14.42 7.25 -4.31
C GLN A 223 -15.23 6.21 -5.08
N LEU A 224 -15.70 6.55 -6.28
CA LEU A 224 -16.54 5.67 -7.11
C LEU A 224 -15.84 4.36 -7.46
N VAL A 225 -14.59 4.42 -7.98
CA VAL A 225 -13.86 3.22 -8.38
C VAL A 225 -13.55 2.34 -7.18
N SER A 226 -13.11 2.93 -6.05
CA SER A 226 -12.80 2.17 -4.84
C SER A 226 -14.04 1.55 -4.21
N THR A 227 -15.17 2.29 -4.17
CA THR A 227 -16.44 1.76 -3.66
C THR A 227 -16.93 0.60 -4.52
N LYS A 228 -16.94 0.78 -5.85
CA LYS A 228 -17.32 -0.29 -6.78
C LYS A 228 -16.40 -1.51 -6.68
N ALA A 229 -15.08 -1.31 -6.53
CA ALA A 229 -14.13 -2.41 -6.38
C ALA A 229 -14.42 -3.27 -5.14
N LEU A 230 -15.00 -2.69 -4.09
CA LEU A 230 -15.37 -3.37 -2.84
C LEU A 230 -16.84 -3.83 -2.81
N GLU A 231 -17.63 -3.57 -3.86
CA GLU A 231 -19.00 -4.09 -3.93
C GLU A 231 -19.02 -5.61 -3.84
N ASN A 232 -19.94 -6.12 -3.03
CA ASN A 232 -20.12 -7.57 -2.78
C ASN A 232 -18.92 -8.28 -2.13
N LYS A 233 -17.98 -7.53 -1.48
CA LYS A 233 -16.98 -8.19 -0.65
C LYS A 233 -17.67 -9.01 0.44
N PRO A 234 -17.19 -10.25 0.75
CA PRO A 234 -17.73 -11.03 1.85
C PRO A 234 -17.61 -10.30 3.19
N GLU A 235 -18.60 -10.48 4.09
CA GLU A 235 -18.65 -9.80 5.39
C GLU A 235 -17.45 -10.16 6.29
N ASP A 236 -16.96 -11.40 6.20
CA ASP A 236 -15.81 -11.89 6.95
C ASP A 236 -14.45 -11.55 6.29
N PHE A 237 -14.45 -10.79 5.20
CA PHE A 237 -13.24 -10.31 4.54
C PHE A 237 -12.86 -8.93 5.06
N PHE A 238 -11.86 -8.87 5.92
CA PHE A 238 -11.32 -7.62 6.41
C PHE A 238 -10.44 -6.97 5.34
N ILE A 239 -10.84 -5.81 4.85
CA ILE A 239 -10.10 -5.04 3.86
C ILE A 239 -9.73 -3.69 4.45
N ALA A 240 -8.43 -3.46 4.63
CA ALA A 240 -7.87 -2.19 5.04
C ALA A 240 -7.38 -1.38 3.83
N THR A 241 -7.24 -0.08 3.99
CA THR A 241 -6.46 0.75 3.06
C THR A 241 -5.30 1.43 3.78
N HIS A 242 -4.20 1.63 3.07
CA HIS A 242 -3.07 2.43 3.55
C HIS A 242 -2.74 3.51 2.55
N PHE A 243 -2.54 4.72 3.05
CA PHE A 243 -2.00 5.83 2.27
C PHE A 243 -1.10 6.71 3.12
N CYS A 244 0.07 6.93 2.60
CA CYS A 244 1.07 7.82 3.14
C CYS A 244 1.31 8.98 2.16
N LYS A 245 2.20 9.89 2.50
CA LYS A 245 2.58 11.01 1.61
C LYS A 245 3.68 10.65 0.61
N GLY A 246 3.73 9.37 0.24
CA GLY A 246 4.80 8.81 -0.57
C GLY A 246 6.11 8.68 0.22
N ASN A 247 6.83 7.61 -0.06
CA ASN A 247 8.10 7.31 0.60
C ASN A 247 9.09 6.79 -0.45
N PHE A 248 10.00 7.65 -0.89
CA PHE A 248 11.05 7.24 -1.80
C PHE A 248 12.41 7.27 -1.08
N LYS A 249 12.91 6.10 -0.70
CA LYS A 249 14.19 5.93 0.03
C LYS A 249 14.23 6.78 1.33
N GLY A 250 13.13 6.78 2.09
CA GLY A 250 13.00 7.56 3.32
C GLY A 250 12.61 9.03 3.11
N ASN A 251 12.43 9.49 1.87
CA ASN A 251 12.04 10.88 1.58
C ASN A 251 10.56 10.96 1.22
N PRO A 252 9.79 11.88 1.83
CA PRO A 252 8.41 12.13 1.44
C PRO A 252 8.33 12.76 0.05
N LEU A 253 7.31 12.39 -0.71
CA LEU A 253 7.09 12.89 -2.07
C LEU A 253 6.06 14.02 -2.10
N PHE A 254 5.07 13.99 -1.21
CA PHE A 254 3.94 14.92 -1.22
C PHE A 254 3.87 15.73 0.08
N HIS A 255 3.32 16.93 -0.02
CA HIS A 255 3.08 17.85 1.08
C HIS A 255 1.61 18.30 1.06
N GLY A 256 1.02 18.47 2.23
CA GLY A 256 -0.38 18.90 2.38
C GLY A 256 -1.07 18.19 3.52
N PHE A 257 -2.29 18.62 3.81
CA PHE A 257 -3.12 18.09 4.88
C PHE A 257 -4.25 17.22 4.32
N TYR A 258 -4.83 16.36 5.16
CA TYR A 258 -5.85 15.40 4.72
C TYR A 258 -7.27 15.97 4.65
N ASP A 259 -7.46 17.30 4.88
CA ASP A 259 -8.76 17.95 5.00
C ASP A 259 -9.70 17.71 3.81
N SER A 260 -9.16 17.72 2.58
CA SER A 260 -9.95 17.50 1.37
C SER A 260 -10.22 16.03 1.06
N VAL A 261 -9.36 15.12 1.52
CA VAL A 261 -9.43 13.69 1.15
C VAL A 261 -10.08 12.83 2.22
N ALA A 262 -9.86 13.12 3.52
CA ALA A 262 -10.39 12.30 4.60
C ALA A 262 -11.92 12.16 4.57
N PRO A 263 -12.73 13.22 4.37
CA PRO A 263 -14.19 13.09 4.29
C PRO A 263 -14.65 12.18 3.15
N VAL A 264 -13.91 12.11 2.07
CA VAL A 264 -14.28 11.33 0.88
C VAL A 264 -13.86 9.87 1.02
N ILE A 265 -12.61 9.61 1.42
CA ILE A 265 -12.08 8.25 1.54
C ILE A 265 -12.78 7.45 2.63
N THR A 266 -13.23 8.09 3.70
CA THR A 266 -13.95 7.44 4.80
C THR A 266 -15.37 7.00 4.45
N GLU A 267 -15.91 7.38 3.29
CA GLU A 267 -17.17 6.86 2.75
C GLU A 267 -16.98 5.53 2.01
N ILE A 268 -15.75 5.12 1.71
CA ILE A 268 -15.45 3.83 1.09
C ILE A 268 -15.49 2.75 2.17
N PRO A 269 -16.11 1.57 1.91
CA PRO A 269 -16.37 0.56 2.94
C PRO A 269 -15.12 -0.26 3.32
N TYR A 270 -14.01 0.41 3.61
CA TYR A 270 -12.83 -0.19 4.23
C TYR A 270 -13.09 -0.48 5.72
N ASN A 271 -12.50 -1.56 6.22
CA ASN A 271 -12.57 -1.91 7.64
C ASN A 271 -11.54 -1.13 8.49
N ALA A 272 -10.43 -0.69 7.87
CA ALA A 272 -9.40 0.10 8.54
C ALA A 272 -8.70 1.06 7.58
N PHE A 273 -8.21 2.18 8.12
CA PHE A 273 -7.49 3.24 7.42
C PHE A 273 -6.12 3.45 8.07
N PHE A 274 -5.06 2.98 7.45
CA PHE A 274 -3.67 3.24 7.87
C PHE A 274 -3.23 4.58 7.30
N VAL A 275 -2.91 5.53 8.18
CA VAL A 275 -2.65 6.92 7.79
C VAL A 275 -1.35 7.42 8.39
N GLU A 276 -0.49 8.07 7.58
CA GLU A 276 0.77 8.65 8.02
C GLU A 276 0.56 9.84 8.97
N TYR A 277 1.12 9.74 10.19
CA TYR A 277 1.10 10.79 11.22
C TYR A 277 2.39 10.82 12.07
N ASP A 278 3.49 10.34 11.54
CA ASP A 278 4.78 10.26 12.26
C ASP A 278 5.45 11.62 12.49
N ASP A 279 5.01 12.67 11.78
CA ASP A 279 5.53 14.03 11.96
C ASP A 279 4.46 15.11 11.76
N ALA A 280 4.86 16.38 11.97
CA ALA A 280 3.98 17.55 11.92
C ALA A 280 3.43 17.87 10.50
N ARG A 281 3.99 17.30 9.43
CA ARG A 281 3.51 17.51 8.06
C ARG A 281 2.10 16.96 7.82
N SER A 282 1.63 16.05 8.67
CA SER A 282 0.28 15.49 8.56
C SER A 282 -0.80 16.37 9.18
N GLY A 283 -0.44 17.39 9.96
CA GLY A 283 -1.38 18.30 10.59
C GLY A 283 -2.07 17.68 11.81
N SER A 284 -3.30 18.15 12.07
CA SER A 284 -4.14 17.60 13.16
C SER A 284 -4.89 16.35 12.73
N PHE A 285 -5.45 15.63 13.70
CA PHE A 285 -6.34 14.49 13.45
C PHE A 285 -7.78 14.89 13.08
N ASP A 286 -8.14 16.18 13.18
CA ASP A 286 -9.50 16.68 12.99
C ASP A 286 -10.19 16.22 11.71
N PRO A 287 -9.51 16.12 10.54
CA PRO A 287 -10.12 15.61 9.31
C PRO A 287 -10.72 14.19 9.45
N TRP A 288 -10.22 13.40 10.40
CA TRP A 288 -10.65 12.01 10.65
C TRP A 288 -11.76 11.87 11.68
N SER A 289 -12.24 12.98 12.24
CA SER A 289 -13.37 12.99 13.20
C SER A 289 -14.64 12.33 12.62
N VAL A 290 -14.75 12.28 11.31
CA VAL A 290 -15.83 11.58 10.58
C VAL A 290 -15.86 10.07 10.83
N LEU A 291 -14.77 9.47 11.32
CA LEU A 291 -14.70 8.05 11.67
C LEU A 291 -15.32 7.73 13.03
N LYS A 292 -15.54 8.73 13.89
CA LYS A 292 -16.01 8.53 15.27
C LYS A 292 -17.30 7.71 15.40
N ASP A 293 -18.18 7.86 14.40
CA ASP A 293 -19.48 7.20 14.38
C ASP A 293 -19.54 6.07 13.33
N LYS A 294 -18.37 5.61 12.80
CA LYS A 294 -18.28 4.55 11.80
C LYS A 294 -17.69 3.27 12.41
N ASP A 295 -18.12 2.14 11.90
CA ASP A 295 -17.54 0.83 12.23
C ASP A 295 -16.29 0.58 11.35
N ALA A 296 -15.29 1.44 11.55
CA ALA A 296 -14.02 1.35 10.85
C ALA A 296 -12.88 1.83 11.75
N ILE A 297 -11.73 1.20 11.65
CA ILE A 297 -10.59 1.44 12.53
C ILE A 297 -9.68 2.51 11.90
N PHE A 298 -9.39 3.59 12.65
CA PHE A 298 -8.31 4.50 12.32
C PHE A 298 -6.98 3.92 12.80
N VAL A 299 -6.05 3.64 11.91
CA VAL A 299 -4.73 3.12 12.26
C VAL A 299 -3.72 4.26 12.18
N ALA A 300 -3.33 4.74 13.36
CA ALA A 300 -2.45 5.89 13.49
C ALA A 300 -0.99 5.51 13.21
N GLY A 301 -0.47 5.93 12.06
CA GLY A 301 0.91 5.71 11.64
C GLY A 301 1.87 6.68 12.34
N LEU A 302 2.15 6.45 13.64
CA LEU A 302 2.92 7.36 14.49
C LEU A 302 4.42 7.04 14.55
N ILE A 303 4.83 5.83 14.14
CA ILE A 303 6.22 5.38 14.18
C ILE A 303 6.85 5.59 12.79
N SER A 304 7.93 6.35 12.72
CA SER A 304 8.61 6.65 11.46
C SER A 304 9.44 5.46 10.95
N THR A 305 9.27 5.11 9.68
CA THR A 305 10.14 4.15 8.99
C THR A 305 11.23 4.84 8.15
N LYS A 306 11.31 6.18 8.21
CA LYS A 306 12.20 7.00 7.38
C LYS A 306 13.59 7.19 8.00
N ASN A 307 13.73 6.98 9.28
CA ASN A 307 14.97 7.17 10.03
C ASN A 307 15.12 6.14 11.17
N PRO A 308 16.34 5.88 11.69
CA PRO A 308 16.60 4.87 12.71
C PRO A 308 16.26 5.31 14.15
N VAL A 309 15.86 6.56 14.36
CA VAL A 309 15.56 7.09 15.69
C VAL A 309 14.29 6.46 16.22
N LEU A 310 14.34 5.84 17.40
CA LEU A 310 13.16 5.33 18.07
C LEU A 310 12.37 6.49 18.68
N GLU A 311 11.07 6.45 18.53
CA GLU A 311 10.14 7.38 19.13
C GLU A 311 10.11 7.19 20.65
N ASP A 312 9.88 8.29 21.37
CA ASP A 312 9.65 8.25 22.80
C ASP A 312 8.27 7.63 23.12
N HIS A 313 8.23 6.65 24.02
CA HIS A 313 7.03 5.90 24.35
C HIS A 313 5.91 6.80 24.93
N ASP A 314 6.24 7.75 25.80
CA ASP A 314 5.27 8.67 26.39
C ASP A 314 4.72 9.65 25.35
N LEU A 315 5.57 10.05 24.38
CA LEU A 315 5.11 10.86 23.25
C LEU A 315 4.17 10.07 22.36
N LEU A 316 4.44 8.79 22.07
CA LEU A 316 3.52 7.92 21.32
C LEU A 316 2.18 7.79 22.02
N LYS A 317 2.20 7.51 23.32
CA LYS A 317 0.98 7.45 24.15
C LYS A 317 0.19 8.75 24.09
N LYS A 318 0.85 9.89 24.22
CA LYS A 318 0.22 11.20 24.11
C LYS A 318 -0.43 11.39 22.74
N ARG A 319 0.30 11.15 21.66
CA ARG A 319 -0.20 11.30 20.28
C ARG A 319 -1.35 10.35 19.97
N TYR A 320 -1.27 9.10 20.44
CA TYR A 320 -2.34 8.12 20.32
C TYR A 320 -3.60 8.59 21.05
N THR A 321 -3.44 9.12 22.28
CA THR A 321 -4.57 9.68 23.06
C THR A 321 -5.20 10.89 22.36
N GLU A 322 -4.40 11.79 21.79
CA GLU A 322 -4.89 12.92 20.98
C GLU A 322 -5.70 12.42 19.77
N ALA A 323 -5.22 11.41 19.04
CA ALA A 323 -5.96 10.82 17.93
C ALA A 323 -7.29 10.19 18.41
N ARG A 324 -7.26 9.40 19.50
CA ARG A 324 -8.42 8.72 20.07
C ARG A 324 -9.53 9.69 20.48
N LEU A 325 -9.19 10.86 21.00
CA LEU A 325 -10.17 11.90 21.35
C LEU A 325 -10.95 12.40 20.13
N VAL A 326 -10.30 12.37 18.94
CA VAL A 326 -10.89 12.82 17.67
C VAL A 326 -11.67 11.71 16.99
N VAL A 327 -11.05 10.53 16.81
CA VAL A 327 -11.60 9.45 15.98
C VAL A 327 -12.46 8.45 16.77
N GLY A 328 -12.45 8.50 18.12
CA GLY A 328 -13.17 7.56 18.99
C GLY A 328 -12.34 6.33 19.35
N ASP A 329 -13.03 5.27 19.82
CA ASP A 329 -12.39 4.07 20.38
C ASP A 329 -11.93 3.06 19.31
N GLN A 330 -12.38 3.21 18.07
CA GLN A 330 -11.96 2.39 16.95
C GLN A 330 -10.60 2.90 16.40
N ILE A 331 -9.54 2.67 17.17
CA ILE A 331 -8.19 3.16 16.84
C ILE A 331 -7.14 2.07 17.08
N ALA A 332 -6.13 2.02 16.22
CA ALA A 332 -4.97 1.15 16.32
C ALA A 332 -3.69 1.95 16.07
N LEU A 333 -2.52 1.33 16.33
CA LEU A 333 -1.20 1.94 16.13
C LEU A 333 -0.43 1.21 15.03
N SER A 334 0.33 1.95 14.22
CA SER A 334 1.24 1.37 13.22
C SER A 334 2.45 2.28 12.94
N PRO A 335 3.48 1.75 12.26
CA PRO A 335 4.39 2.60 11.51
C PRO A 335 3.65 3.35 10.39
N GLN A 336 4.20 4.52 10.00
CA GLN A 336 3.54 5.39 9.02
C GLN A 336 3.54 4.81 7.59
N CYS A 337 4.45 3.88 7.29
CA CYS A 337 4.62 3.22 6.00
C CYS A 337 5.36 1.88 6.21
N GLY A 338 5.59 1.13 5.13
CA GLY A 338 6.52 0.02 5.14
C GLY A 338 7.99 0.47 5.30
N PHE A 339 8.85 -0.44 5.67
CA PHE A 339 10.30 -0.17 5.83
C PHE A 339 11.05 -0.13 4.47
N ALA A 340 10.41 -0.58 3.40
CA ALA A 340 10.98 -0.55 2.05
C ALA A 340 9.90 -0.35 0.98
N SER A 341 9.48 0.87 0.77
CA SER A 341 8.48 1.23 -0.26
C SER A 341 8.97 0.93 -1.68
N VAL A 342 10.27 0.97 -1.91
CA VAL A 342 10.95 0.58 -3.15
C VAL A 342 11.98 -0.52 -2.87
N GLU A 343 12.46 -1.21 -3.91
CA GLU A 343 13.41 -2.34 -3.78
C GLU A 343 14.68 -1.98 -3.01
N GLU A 344 15.19 -0.76 -3.18
CA GLU A 344 16.39 -0.27 -2.50
C GLU A 344 16.21 -0.10 -0.99
N GLY A 345 14.96 0.04 -0.53
CA GLY A 345 14.62 0.25 0.87
C GLY A 345 14.76 1.70 1.34
N ASN A 346 14.40 1.94 2.60
CA ASN A 346 14.60 3.22 3.26
C ASN A 346 16.05 3.35 3.75
N CYS A 347 16.49 4.57 4.10
CA CYS A 347 17.85 4.83 4.62
C CYS A 347 17.98 4.43 6.11
N ILE A 348 17.74 3.16 6.40
CA ILE A 348 17.85 2.54 7.73
C ILE A 348 18.60 1.21 7.62
N ASP A 349 19.18 0.74 8.72
CA ASP A 349 19.82 -0.58 8.77
C ASP A 349 18.80 -1.73 8.96
N GLU A 350 19.27 -2.96 8.82
CA GLU A 350 18.43 -4.16 8.91
C GLU A 350 17.87 -4.43 10.31
N GLU A 351 18.46 -3.85 11.36
CA GLU A 351 18.03 -3.98 12.76
C GLU A 351 16.96 -2.95 13.13
N THR A 352 16.94 -1.80 12.47
CA THR A 352 16.01 -0.71 12.77
C THR A 352 14.53 -1.15 12.67
N PRO A 353 14.09 -1.88 11.64
CA PRO A 353 12.70 -2.36 11.56
C PRO A 353 12.28 -3.14 12.80
N TRP A 354 13.14 -4.03 13.29
CA TRP A 354 12.84 -4.87 14.45
C TRP A 354 12.75 -4.08 15.75
N LYS A 355 13.65 -3.13 15.96
CA LYS A 355 13.57 -2.21 17.10
C LYS A 355 12.29 -1.36 17.08
N LYS A 356 11.85 -0.93 15.90
CA LYS A 356 10.59 -0.19 15.71
C LYS A 356 9.37 -1.09 15.97
N ILE A 357 9.43 -2.35 15.58
CA ILE A 357 8.38 -3.34 15.86
C ILE A 357 8.34 -3.66 17.36
N ASP A 358 9.49 -3.84 18.03
CA ASP A 358 9.54 -4.04 19.48
C ASP A 358 8.94 -2.84 20.22
N LEU A 359 9.24 -1.62 19.77
CA LEU A 359 8.61 -0.42 20.31
C LEU A 359 7.09 -0.43 20.08
N LEU A 360 6.63 -0.76 18.86
CA LEU A 360 5.20 -0.87 18.54
C LEU A 360 4.49 -1.86 19.46
N VAL A 361 5.08 -3.06 19.63
CA VAL A 361 4.53 -4.12 20.49
C VAL A 361 4.53 -3.70 21.96
N SER A 362 5.54 -2.95 22.41
CA SER A 362 5.61 -2.45 23.80
C SER A 362 4.48 -1.47 24.13
N CYS A 363 3.90 -0.79 23.11
CA CYS A 363 2.80 0.15 23.30
C CYS A 363 1.46 -0.50 23.70
N GLN A 364 1.37 -1.82 23.77
CA GLN A 364 0.16 -2.54 24.20
C GLN A 364 -0.36 -2.12 25.60
N ASP A 365 0.47 -1.50 26.42
CA ASP A 365 0.11 -1.01 27.76
C ASP A 365 -0.91 0.15 27.73
N PHE A 366 -1.08 0.83 26.58
CA PHE A 366 -2.01 1.93 26.44
C PHE A 366 -2.99 1.82 25.22
N LEU A 367 -2.87 0.78 24.39
CA LEU A 367 -3.74 0.53 23.23
C LEU A 367 -5.12 0.02 23.61
#